data_1592621fe7707f9878a1bcf3f7567307
#
_entry.id   1592621fe7707f9878a1bcf3f7567307
#
_cell.length_a   1.000
_cell.length_b   1.000
_cell.length_c   1.000
_cell.angle_alpha   90.00
_cell.angle_beta   90.00
_cell.angle_gamma   90.00
#
_symmetry.space_group_name_H-M   'P 1'
#
loop_
_entity.id
_entity.type
_entity.pdbx_description
1 polymer ?
#
loop_
_entity_poly.entity_id
_entity_poly.type
_entity_poly.pdbx_seq_one_letter_code
_entity_poly.pdbx_strand_id
1 'polypeptide(L)'
;MKEKLVWLIAIFLLGDSALRAARTNLTLGNAMMYGITAAVWVYALFQKRIDAFCAAGAGRVLKYVFFAGCGAYLLFALGLFAASFARPATGNEKAVVVLGAGLRGEQVSGLLARRLDAALDYYRENPDVLLVVSGGQGPDEVIPEAEAMARYLAARGVPQENIIKEDKSESTEQNFEFSRVLLERCV
;
A
#
# COMPACT_ATOMS: atom_id res chain seq x y z
N MET A 1 -10.55 -8.59 -34.55
CA MET A 1 -10.53 -7.44 -33.62
C MET A 1 -10.00 -7.84 -32.24
N LYS A 2 -10.50 -8.91 -31.62
CA LYS A 2 -10.05 -9.45 -30.31
C LYS A 2 -8.55 -9.74 -30.27
N GLU A 3 -7.99 -10.43 -31.26
CA GLU A 3 -6.55 -10.80 -31.28
C GLU A 3 -5.65 -9.56 -31.26
N LYS A 4 -5.95 -8.54 -32.07
CA LYS A 4 -5.16 -7.29 -32.10
C LYS A 4 -5.19 -6.54 -30.77
N LEU A 5 -6.35 -6.53 -30.10
CA LEU A 5 -6.50 -5.90 -28.79
C LEU A 5 -5.67 -6.60 -27.71
N VAL A 6 -5.65 -7.94 -27.71
CA VAL A 6 -4.84 -8.74 -26.78
C VAL A 6 -3.35 -8.43 -26.94
N TRP A 7 -2.86 -8.35 -28.18
CA TRP A 7 -1.47 -8.01 -28.47
C TRP A 7 -1.11 -6.59 -28.05
N LEU A 8 -2.00 -5.61 -28.24
CA LEU A 8 -1.79 -4.24 -27.78
C LEU A 8 -1.66 -4.18 -26.25
N ILE A 9 -2.53 -4.88 -25.53
CA ILE A 9 -2.47 -4.97 -24.06
C ILE A 9 -1.17 -5.65 -23.61
N ALA A 10 -0.77 -6.76 -24.26
CA ALA A 10 0.45 -7.48 -23.92
C ALA A 10 1.70 -6.61 -24.10
N ILE A 11 1.79 -5.86 -25.20
CA ILE A 11 2.91 -4.94 -25.48
C ILE A 11 2.93 -3.80 -24.46
N PHE A 12 1.79 -3.21 -24.15
CA PHE A 12 1.68 -2.14 -23.14
C PHE A 12 2.15 -2.62 -21.76
N LEU A 13 1.67 -3.79 -21.30
CA LEU A 13 2.07 -4.36 -20.00
C LEU A 13 3.57 -4.73 -19.97
N LEU A 14 4.14 -5.17 -21.08
CA LEU A 14 5.58 -5.43 -21.16
C LEU A 14 6.38 -4.13 -20.98
N GLY A 15 5.98 -3.06 -21.64
CA GLY A 15 6.60 -1.74 -21.51
C GLY A 15 6.52 -1.20 -20.06
N ASP A 16 5.35 -1.30 -19.44
CA ASP A 16 5.16 -0.90 -18.02
C ASP A 16 6.02 -1.75 -17.08
N SER A 17 6.07 -3.08 -17.29
CA SER A 17 6.89 -3.99 -16.48
C SER A 17 8.40 -3.70 -16.65
N ALA A 18 8.86 -3.42 -17.85
CA ALA A 18 10.26 -3.04 -18.10
C ALA A 18 10.61 -1.71 -17.42
N LEU A 19 9.70 -0.73 -17.48
CA LEU A 19 9.90 0.57 -16.84
C LEU A 19 9.95 0.45 -15.31
N ARG A 20 9.12 -0.40 -14.72
CA ARG A 20 9.14 -0.70 -13.27
C ARG A 20 10.42 -1.40 -12.87
N ALA A 21 10.86 -2.41 -13.63
CA ALA A 21 12.11 -3.13 -13.36
C ALA A 21 13.33 -2.19 -13.35
N ALA A 22 13.33 -1.15 -14.21
CA ALA A 22 14.41 -0.18 -14.29
C ALA A 22 14.39 0.89 -13.17
N ARG A 23 13.23 1.11 -12.49
CA ARG A 23 13.03 2.24 -11.59
C ARG A 23 12.71 1.88 -10.14
N THR A 24 12.33 0.63 -9.87
CA THR A 24 11.85 0.22 -8.56
C THR A 24 12.45 -1.12 -8.13
N ASN A 25 12.58 -1.30 -6.82
CA ASN A 25 13.00 -2.58 -6.24
C ASN A 25 11.89 -3.63 -6.39
N LEU A 26 12.26 -4.91 -6.24
CA LEU A 26 11.33 -6.02 -6.26
C LEU A 26 10.44 -5.98 -5.00
N THR A 27 9.21 -5.54 -5.16
CA THR A 27 8.16 -5.58 -4.14
C THR A 27 7.12 -6.64 -4.49
N LEU A 28 6.31 -7.07 -3.52
CA LEU A 28 5.22 -8.01 -3.78
C LEU A 28 4.26 -7.48 -4.86
N GLY A 29 3.95 -6.18 -4.87
CA GLY A 29 3.12 -5.55 -5.89
C GLY A 29 3.74 -5.62 -7.28
N ASN A 30 5.05 -5.36 -7.41
CA ASN A 30 5.77 -5.50 -8.68
C ASN A 30 5.81 -6.96 -9.15
N ALA A 31 6.05 -7.91 -8.24
CA ALA A 31 6.04 -9.34 -8.56
C ALA A 31 4.66 -9.80 -9.10
N MET A 32 3.57 -9.34 -8.49
CA MET A 32 2.22 -9.60 -8.99
C MET A 32 2.00 -9.01 -10.40
N MET A 33 2.45 -7.78 -10.66
CA MET A 33 2.34 -7.17 -11.99
C MET A 33 3.14 -7.92 -13.05
N TYR A 34 4.34 -8.40 -12.71
CA TYR A 34 5.12 -9.27 -13.61
C TYR A 34 4.39 -10.59 -13.89
N GLY A 35 3.76 -11.20 -12.87
CA GLY A 35 2.93 -12.39 -13.04
C GLY A 35 1.73 -12.15 -13.96
N ILE A 36 1.03 -11.03 -13.83
CA ILE A 36 -0.08 -10.63 -14.72
C ILE A 36 0.43 -10.44 -16.15
N THR A 37 1.55 -9.73 -16.32
CA THR A 37 2.17 -9.52 -17.64
C THR A 37 2.50 -10.86 -18.29
N ALA A 38 3.16 -11.78 -17.57
CA ALA A 38 3.49 -13.11 -18.07
C ALA A 38 2.22 -13.90 -18.47
N ALA A 39 1.17 -13.86 -17.65
CA ALA A 39 -0.10 -14.54 -17.94
C ALA A 39 -0.77 -14.00 -19.21
N VAL A 40 -0.78 -12.67 -19.40
CA VAL A 40 -1.33 -12.04 -20.62
C VAL A 40 -0.50 -12.42 -21.85
N TRP A 41 0.83 -12.50 -21.74
CA TRP A 41 1.69 -12.96 -22.82
C TRP A 41 1.46 -14.43 -23.19
N VAL A 42 1.37 -15.33 -22.19
CA VAL A 42 1.00 -16.73 -22.40
C VAL A 42 -0.34 -16.83 -23.10
N TYR A 43 -1.33 -16.05 -22.67
CA TYR A 43 -2.63 -16.02 -23.33
C TYR A 43 -2.52 -15.50 -24.78
N ALA A 44 -1.78 -14.43 -25.04
CA ALA A 44 -1.59 -13.88 -26.38
C ALA A 44 -0.94 -14.89 -27.35
N LEU A 45 0.05 -15.64 -26.88
CA LEU A 45 0.75 -16.67 -27.67
C LEU A 45 -0.11 -17.90 -27.96
N PHE A 46 -0.91 -18.34 -26.99
CA PHE A 46 -1.69 -19.58 -27.04
C PHE A 46 -3.19 -19.36 -27.13
N GLN A 47 -3.66 -18.14 -27.46
CA GLN A 47 -5.08 -17.76 -27.39
C GLN A 47 -6.02 -18.73 -28.11
N LYS A 48 -5.66 -19.24 -29.29
CA LYS A 48 -6.52 -20.20 -30.02
C LYS A 48 -6.68 -21.51 -29.26
N ARG A 49 -5.62 -22.02 -28.63
CA ARG A 49 -5.67 -23.27 -27.84
C ARG A 49 -6.43 -23.07 -26.54
N ILE A 50 -6.17 -21.93 -25.87
CA ILE A 50 -6.85 -21.57 -24.61
C ILE A 50 -8.33 -21.32 -24.85
N ASP A 51 -8.68 -20.56 -25.90
CA ASP A 51 -10.09 -20.31 -26.26
C ASP A 51 -10.82 -21.62 -26.64
N ALA A 52 -10.17 -22.53 -27.38
CA ALA A 52 -10.73 -23.82 -27.70
C ALA A 52 -10.93 -24.69 -26.45
N PHE A 53 -9.97 -24.74 -25.54
CA PHE A 53 -10.11 -25.41 -24.25
C PHE A 53 -11.24 -24.84 -23.40
N CYS A 54 -11.33 -23.50 -23.32
CA CYS A 54 -12.36 -22.79 -22.56
C CYS A 54 -13.75 -22.78 -23.24
N ALA A 55 -13.89 -23.28 -24.46
CA ALA A 55 -15.16 -23.34 -25.17
C ALA A 55 -16.08 -24.48 -24.71
N ALA A 56 -15.50 -25.59 -24.18
CA ALA A 56 -16.25 -26.78 -23.81
C ALA A 56 -15.69 -27.47 -22.54
N GLY A 57 -16.46 -28.39 -21.99
CA GLY A 57 -16.04 -29.27 -20.89
C GLY A 57 -15.54 -28.54 -19.63
N ALA A 58 -14.53 -29.11 -19.00
CA ALA A 58 -13.91 -28.57 -17.77
C ALA A 58 -13.31 -27.17 -17.94
N GLY A 59 -12.79 -26.84 -19.14
CA GLY A 59 -12.24 -25.52 -19.42
C GLY A 59 -13.29 -24.41 -19.34
N ARG A 60 -14.53 -24.70 -19.74
CA ARG A 60 -15.64 -23.73 -19.62
C ARG A 60 -15.96 -23.46 -18.14
N VAL A 61 -16.01 -24.49 -17.33
CA VAL A 61 -16.26 -24.37 -15.88
C VAL A 61 -15.15 -23.55 -15.23
N LEU A 62 -13.89 -23.89 -15.51
CA LEU A 62 -12.73 -23.18 -14.98
C LEU A 62 -12.73 -21.69 -15.34
N LYS A 63 -13.10 -21.36 -16.58
CA LYS A 63 -13.26 -19.96 -17.03
C LYS A 63 -14.30 -19.21 -16.20
N TYR A 64 -15.49 -19.81 -15.96
CA TYR A 64 -16.52 -19.15 -15.17
C TYR A 64 -16.12 -19.01 -13.70
N VAL A 65 -15.50 -20.03 -13.12
CA VAL A 65 -14.97 -19.97 -11.74
C VAL A 65 -13.93 -18.86 -11.61
N PHE A 66 -13.01 -18.74 -12.58
CA PHE A 66 -12.02 -17.67 -12.60
C PHE A 66 -12.67 -16.27 -12.64
N PHE A 67 -13.61 -16.04 -13.56
CA PHE A 67 -14.29 -14.73 -13.65
C PHE A 67 -15.16 -14.44 -12.44
N ALA A 68 -15.82 -15.45 -11.86
CA ALA A 68 -16.56 -15.29 -10.62
C ALA A 68 -15.64 -14.91 -9.44
N GLY A 69 -14.46 -15.53 -9.34
CA GLY A 69 -13.45 -15.16 -8.35
C GLY A 69 -12.93 -13.73 -8.53
N CYS A 70 -12.63 -13.32 -9.77
CA CYS A 70 -12.26 -11.94 -10.09
C CYS A 70 -13.38 -10.95 -9.73
N GLY A 71 -14.63 -11.27 -10.02
CA GLY A 71 -15.78 -10.45 -9.67
C GLY A 71 -15.96 -10.31 -8.16
N ALA A 72 -15.86 -11.41 -7.42
CA ALA A 72 -15.93 -11.41 -5.96
C ALA A 72 -14.79 -10.57 -5.34
N TYR A 73 -13.56 -10.72 -5.85
CA TYR A 73 -12.42 -9.91 -5.41
C TYR A 73 -12.64 -8.43 -5.67
N LEU A 74 -13.16 -8.06 -6.86
CA LEU A 74 -13.45 -6.66 -7.20
C LEU A 74 -14.52 -6.07 -6.28
N LEU A 75 -15.60 -6.82 -6.01
CA LEU A 75 -16.65 -6.40 -5.09
C LEU A 75 -16.11 -6.21 -3.67
N PHE A 76 -15.26 -7.13 -3.20
CA PHE A 76 -14.59 -7.02 -1.91
C PHE A 76 -13.68 -5.76 -1.85
N ALA A 77 -12.86 -5.53 -2.88
CA ALA A 77 -11.99 -4.35 -2.95
C ALA A 77 -12.79 -3.05 -2.99
N LEU A 78 -13.89 -3.00 -3.75
CA LEU A 78 -14.80 -1.86 -3.77
C LEU A 78 -15.48 -1.64 -2.42
N GLY A 79 -15.85 -2.72 -1.73
CA GLY A 79 -16.39 -2.65 -0.36
C GLY A 79 -15.40 -2.06 0.63
N LEU A 80 -14.13 -2.49 0.60
CA LEU A 80 -13.07 -1.91 1.43
C LEU A 80 -12.83 -0.43 1.10
N PHE A 81 -12.82 -0.09 -0.19
CA PHE A 81 -12.68 1.29 -0.64
C PHE A 81 -13.84 2.16 -0.14
N ALA A 82 -15.09 1.71 -0.29
CA ALA A 82 -16.25 2.42 0.25
C ALA A 82 -16.20 2.55 1.77
N ALA A 83 -15.78 1.50 2.48
CA ALA A 83 -15.63 1.51 3.94
C ALA A 83 -14.58 2.51 4.43
N SER A 84 -13.54 2.81 3.62
CA SER A 84 -12.53 3.81 3.98
C SER A 84 -13.07 5.24 4.08
N PHE A 85 -14.21 5.53 3.45
CA PHE A 85 -14.91 6.82 3.55
C PHE A 85 -16.04 6.83 4.57
N ALA A 86 -16.39 5.68 5.15
CA ALA A 86 -17.56 5.56 6.03
C ALA A 86 -17.36 6.13 7.44
N ARG A 87 -16.12 6.37 7.82
CA ARG A 87 -15.76 6.91 9.15
C ARG A 87 -14.72 8.02 9.00
N PRO A 88 -15.14 9.23 8.61
CA PRO A 88 -14.24 10.37 8.61
C PRO A 88 -13.80 10.68 10.05
N ALA A 89 -12.64 11.30 10.20
CA ALA A 89 -12.19 11.83 11.48
C ALA A 89 -13.26 12.80 12.04
N THR A 90 -13.52 12.71 13.34
CA THR A 90 -14.59 13.49 14.01
C THR A 90 -14.08 14.79 14.63
N GLY A 91 -12.75 14.99 14.66
CA GLY A 91 -12.10 16.12 15.34
C GLY A 91 -12.03 15.98 16.86
N ASN A 92 -12.47 14.84 17.39
CA ASN A 92 -12.42 14.55 18.83
C ASN A 92 -11.37 13.46 19.18
N GLU A 93 -10.56 13.06 18.19
CA GLU A 93 -9.50 12.08 18.39
C GLU A 93 -8.42 12.68 19.30
N LYS A 94 -8.00 11.91 20.31
CA LYS A 94 -6.92 12.30 21.21
C LYS A 94 -5.54 12.03 20.66
N ALA A 95 -5.43 11.11 19.73
CA ALA A 95 -4.18 10.74 19.08
C ALA A 95 -4.38 10.30 17.62
N VAL A 96 -3.38 10.57 16.79
CA VAL A 96 -3.25 10.07 15.42
C VAL A 96 -2.02 9.18 15.35
N VAL A 97 -2.19 7.95 14.91
CA VAL A 97 -1.07 7.02 14.68
C VAL A 97 -0.68 7.05 13.22
N VAL A 98 0.55 7.44 12.93
CA VAL A 98 1.13 7.44 11.57
C VAL A 98 2.02 6.22 11.43
N LEU A 99 1.64 5.31 10.53
CA LEU A 99 2.39 4.09 10.26
C LEU A 99 3.52 4.34 9.27
N GLY A 100 4.65 3.72 9.48
CA GLY A 100 5.80 3.73 8.58
C GLY A 100 5.48 3.23 7.15
N ALA A 101 6.30 3.60 6.19
CA ALA A 101 6.17 3.21 4.78
C ALA A 101 7.52 3.24 4.04
N GLY A 102 8.60 3.03 4.76
CA GLY A 102 9.97 2.96 4.26
C GLY A 102 10.68 4.31 4.15
N LEU A 103 12.00 4.25 4.27
CA LEU A 103 12.90 5.39 4.12
C LEU A 103 13.67 5.36 2.79
N ARG A 104 14.27 6.48 2.45
CA ARG A 104 15.32 6.62 1.42
C ARG A 104 16.56 7.20 2.10
N GLY A 105 17.50 6.33 2.49
CA GLY A 105 18.57 6.70 3.40
C GLY A 105 17.98 7.11 4.75
N GLU A 106 18.26 8.34 5.21
CA GLU A 106 17.69 8.88 6.45
C GLU A 106 16.41 9.72 6.22
N GLN A 107 15.93 9.83 4.99
CA GLN A 107 14.78 10.67 4.66
C GLN A 107 13.52 9.83 4.44
N VAL A 108 12.37 10.39 4.78
CA VAL A 108 11.08 9.77 4.53
C VAL A 108 10.84 9.55 3.03
N SER A 109 10.32 8.38 2.67
CA SER A 109 9.90 8.10 1.29
C SER A 109 8.74 9.01 0.85
N GLY A 110 8.51 9.14 -0.46
CA GLY A 110 7.40 9.94 -0.96
C GLY A 110 6.01 9.45 -0.50
N LEU A 111 5.86 8.15 -0.23
CA LEU A 111 4.63 7.59 0.33
C LEU A 111 4.48 7.96 1.81
N LEU A 112 5.58 7.86 2.57
CA LEU A 112 5.61 8.21 3.99
C LEU A 112 5.38 9.72 4.18
N ALA A 113 5.98 10.56 3.35
CA ALA A 113 5.77 12.01 3.37
C ALA A 113 4.28 12.38 3.22
N ARG A 114 3.55 11.74 2.29
CA ARG A 114 2.11 11.98 2.12
C ARG A 114 1.28 11.59 3.35
N ARG A 115 1.66 10.52 4.06
CA ARG A 115 0.99 10.13 5.32
C ARG A 115 1.23 11.17 6.42
N LEU A 116 2.49 11.66 6.52
CA LEU A 116 2.87 12.67 7.48
C LEU A 116 2.21 14.03 7.18
N ASP A 117 2.11 14.41 5.89
CA ASP A 117 1.43 15.63 5.48
C ASP A 117 -0.06 15.58 5.87
N ALA A 118 -0.73 14.44 5.64
CA ALA A 118 -2.13 14.27 6.06
C ALA A 118 -2.30 14.35 7.59
N ALA A 119 -1.37 13.78 8.36
CA ALA A 119 -1.36 13.89 9.81
C ALA A 119 -1.08 15.33 10.28
N LEU A 120 -0.20 16.03 9.58
CA LEU A 120 0.12 17.44 9.85
C LEU A 120 -1.08 18.36 9.57
N ASP A 121 -1.81 18.12 8.49
CA ASP A 121 -3.02 18.88 8.16
C ASP A 121 -4.10 18.67 9.24
N TYR A 122 -4.29 17.41 9.70
CA TYR A 122 -5.17 17.10 10.81
C TYR A 122 -4.73 17.80 12.13
N TYR A 123 -3.41 17.75 12.41
CA TYR A 123 -2.84 18.41 13.59
C TYR A 123 -3.05 19.93 13.59
N ARG A 124 -2.95 20.57 12.43
CA ARG A 124 -3.18 22.03 12.31
C ARG A 124 -4.62 22.43 12.65
N GLU A 125 -5.58 21.56 12.36
CA GLU A 125 -6.99 21.76 12.71
C GLU A 125 -7.29 21.36 14.17
N ASN A 126 -6.46 20.46 14.74
CA ASN A 126 -6.64 19.89 16.07
C ASN A 126 -5.29 19.88 16.85
N PRO A 127 -4.80 21.04 17.33
CA PRO A 127 -3.43 21.15 17.87
C PRO A 127 -3.22 20.43 19.21
N ASP A 128 -4.28 20.02 19.89
CA ASP A 128 -4.22 19.27 21.15
C ASP A 128 -4.04 17.75 20.95
N VAL A 129 -4.03 17.27 19.68
CA VAL A 129 -3.89 15.85 19.37
C VAL A 129 -2.44 15.42 19.48
N LEU A 130 -2.20 14.20 20.01
CA LEU A 130 -0.88 13.56 20.02
C LEU A 130 -0.63 12.87 18.68
N LEU A 131 0.55 13.05 18.12
CA LEU A 131 0.99 12.35 16.90
C LEU A 131 1.92 11.19 17.29
N VAL A 132 1.44 9.97 17.18
CA VAL A 132 2.25 8.76 17.38
C VAL A 132 2.84 8.38 16.02
N VAL A 133 4.16 8.45 15.90
CA VAL A 133 4.88 7.98 14.72
C VAL A 133 5.43 6.60 15.01
N SER A 134 4.95 5.58 14.29
CA SER A 134 5.25 4.18 14.57
C SER A 134 5.89 3.51 13.38
N GLY A 135 7.09 2.97 13.59
CA GLY A 135 7.88 2.24 12.63
C GLY A 135 9.30 2.00 13.12
N GLY A 136 9.69 0.73 13.22
CA GLY A 136 11.04 0.32 13.59
C GLY A 136 12.05 0.57 12.48
N GLN A 137 13.20 -0.07 12.58
CA GLN A 137 14.27 0.01 11.60
C GLN A 137 14.21 -1.21 10.67
N GLY A 138 13.94 -0.96 9.39
CA GLY A 138 14.00 -1.99 8.36
C GLY A 138 15.46 -2.48 8.10
N PRO A 139 15.64 -3.65 7.47
CA PRO A 139 16.96 -4.24 7.24
C PRO A 139 17.87 -3.37 6.35
N ASP A 140 17.31 -2.55 5.50
CA ASP A 140 18.01 -1.64 4.57
C ASP A 140 18.02 -0.19 5.06
N GLU A 141 17.61 0.08 6.30
CA GLU A 141 17.48 1.42 6.85
C GLU A 141 18.59 1.74 7.86
N VAL A 142 19.04 2.98 7.86
CA VAL A 142 20.13 3.47 8.74
C VAL A 142 19.59 3.89 10.10
N ILE A 143 18.35 4.34 10.16
CA ILE A 143 17.64 4.80 11.35
C ILE A 143 16.23 4.21 11.39
N PRO A 144 15.59 4.12 12.57
CA PRO A 144 14.16 3.76 12.64
C PRO A 144 13.28 4.74 11.86
N GLU A 145 12.22 4.24 11.22
CA GLU A 145 11.26 5.09 10.51
C GLU A 145 10.64 6.14 11.44
N ALA A 146 10.32 5.76 12.68
CA ALA A 146 9.77 6.68 13.68
C ALA A 146 10.67 7.90 13.95
N GLU A 147 11.99 7.72 13.93
CA GLU A 147 12.94 8.83 14.10
C GLU A 147 12.89 9.80 12.91
N ALA A 148 12.91 9.28 11.68
CA ALA A 148 12.80 10.10 10.48
C ALA A 148 11.45 10.84 10.40
N MET A 149 10.37 10.17 10.80
CA MET A 149 9.03 10.77 10.85
C MET A 149 8.95 11.89 11.89
N ALA A 150 9.52 11.69 13.09
CA ALA A 150 9.54 12.72 14.13
C ALA A 150 10.32 13.96 13.68
N ARG A 151 11.49 13.77 13.05
CA ARG A 151 12.27 14.88 12.46
C ARG A 151 11.47 15.64 11.40
N TYR A 152 10.74 14.91 10.57
CA TYR A 152 9.90 15.49 9.51
C TYR A 152 8.80 16.39 10.05
N LEU A 153 8.10 15.94 11.09
CA LEU A 153 7.02 16.70 11.74
C LEU A 153 7.56 17.89 12.54
N ALA A 154 8.63 17.70 13.31
CA ALA A 154 9.28 18.77 14.07
C ALA A 154 9.79 19.90 13.18
N ALA A 155 10.41 19.57 12.02
CA ALA A 155 10.84 20.55 11.03
C ALA A 155 9.69 21.35 10.41
N ARG A 156 8.42 20.91 10.58
CA ARG A 156 7.21 21.58 10.10
C ARG A 156 6.41 22.25 11.21
N GLY A 157 7.00 22.36 12.40
CA GLY A 157 6.46 23.15 13.50
C GLY A 157 5.60 22.37 14.49
N VAL A 158 5.60 21.02 14.45
CA VAL A 158 4.96 20.23 15.50
C VAL A 158 5.89 20.19 16.73
N PRO A 159 5.43 20.63 17.92
CA PRO A 159 6.21 20.54 19.16
C PRO A 159 6.59 19.10 19.49
N GLN A 160 7.80 18.90 20.04
CA GLN A 160 8.28 17.57 20.35
C GLN A 160 7.43 16.85 21.42
N GLU A 161 6.84 17.58 22.34
CA GLU A 161 5.91 17.06 23.36
C GLU A 161 4.65 16.45 22.75
N ASN A 162 4.26 16.85 21.55
CA ASN A 162 3.11 16.30 20.82
C ASN A 162 3.47 15.13 19.89
N ILE A 163 4.76 14.75 19.84
CA ILE A 163 5.24 13.64 19.00
C ILE A 163 5.68 12.48 19.88
N ILE A 164 4.98 11.35 19.80
CA ILE A 164 5.34 10.11 20.47
C ILE A 164 5.99 9.18 19.45
N LYS A 165 7.22 8.72 19.74
CA LYS A 165 7.96 7.78 18.87
C LYS A 165 7.75 6.36 19.35
N GLU A 166 7.37 5.49 18.43
CA GLU A 166 7.36 4.04 18.57
C GLU A 166 8.33 3.46 17.52
N ASP A 167 9.50 3.01 17.93
CA ASP A 167 10.63 2.66 17.09
C ASP A 167 11.02 1.17 17.12
N LYS A 168 10.15 0.31 17.67
CA LYS A 168 10.42 -1.12 17.90
C LYS A 168 9.63 -2.07 17.03
N SER A 169 8.56 -1.58 16.39
CA SER A 169 7.67 -2.41 15.60
C SER A 169 8.30 -2.88 14.31
N GLU A 170 8.10 -4.16 13.99
CA GLU A 170 8.53 -4.82 12.74
C GLU A 170 7.34 -5.23 11.86
N SER A 171 6.11 -5.03 12.33
CA SER A 171 4.89 -5.37 11.62
C SER A 171 3.77 -4.37 11.92
N THR A 172 2.76 -4.32 11.05
CA THR A 172 1.59 -3.46 11.26
C THR A 172 0.83 -3.82 12.54
N GLU A 173 0.78 -5.09 12.94
CA GLU A 173 0.18 -5.53 14.19
C GLU A 173 0.92 -4.94 15.40
N GLN A 174 2.26 -5.05 15.41
CA GLN A 174 3.10 -4.47 16.44
C GLN A 174 3.01 -2.94 16.47
N ASN A 175 2.91 -2.28 15.32
CA ASN A 175 2.69 -0.83 15.26
C ASN A 175 1.48 -0.42 16.12
N PHE A 176 0.35 -1.10 15.98
CA PHE A 176 -0.85 -0.81 16.76
C PHE A 176 -0.71 -1.20 18.23
N GLU A 177 -0.16 -2.37 18.52
CA GLU A 177 0.01 -2.88 19.88
C GLU A 177 0.93 -1.96 20.70
N PHE A 178 2.11 -1.63 20.17
CA PHE A 178 3.09 -0.81 20.87
C PHE A 178 2.65 0.66 20.97
N SER A 179 2.02 1.20 19.91
CA SER A 179 1.43 2.54 19.96
C SER A 179 0.34 2.64 21.03
N ARG A 180 -0.51 1.61 21.18
CA ARG A 180 -1.53 1.56 22.22
C ARG A 180 -0.92 1.63 23.62
N VAL A 181 0.12 0.81 23.87
CA VAL A 181 0.81 0.80 25.18
C VAL A 181 1.42 2.17 25.52
N LEU A 182 1.97 2.87 24.52
CA LEU A 182 2.51 4.23 24.72
C LEU A 182 1.41 5.23 25.01
N LEU A 183 0.28 5.17 24.29
CA LEU A 183 -0.86 6.07 24.53
C LEU A 183 -1.52 5.86 25.90
N GLU A 184 -1.64 4.61 26.37
CA GLU A 184 -2.18 4.31 27.71
C GLU A 184 -1.35 4.90 28.86
N ARG A 185 -0.09 5.25 28.58
CA ARG A 185 0.81 5.92 29.56
C ARG A 185 0.75 7.44 29.49
N CYS A 186 0.27 7.98 28.37
CA CYS A 186 0.28 9.43 28.11
C CYS A 186 -1.10 10.08 28.27
N VAL A 187 -2.16 9.30 28.30
CA VAL A 187 -3.57 9.73 28.43
C VAL A 187 -4.18 9.14 29.68
#